data_ddd94ad6f83345075028668a5025d729
#
_entry.id   ddd94ad6f83345075028668a5025d729
#
_cell.length_a   1.000
_cell.length_b   1.000
_cell.length_c   1.000
_cell.angle_alpha   90.00
_cell.angle_beta   90.00
_cell.angle_gamma   90.00
#
_symmetry.space_group_name_H-M   'P 1'
#
loop_
_entity.id
_entity.type
_entity.pdbx_description
1 polymer ?
#
loop_
_entity_poly.entity_id
_entity_poly.type
_entity_poly.pdbx_seq_one_letter_code
_entity_poly.pdbx_strand_id
1 'polypeptide(L)'
;MYEEHLGELYKDFFGEEEGKAKLEALEKEENLELVEEDIDKLLIEDKSKELLHKVVDYMKKYDSKEESKFLNFHLLIQSDNKETINKIEEIIKGAISKYKYLENAKTSEVSFYDLSDIDATKNIFIDNKIIILKDIKGIDLKDNEFQEKFFHMLEENLTNKNLIILEGNKEEIDYFFEFNSSLRDKYFPFILEGINPDIQDIYNEVLSIVNENNKFDDEFTVKILDYITETYPKTEYDYPTYRDTLCRELVFNKEIPKIESEKSIDEIFAELNELVGLEKVKKTLHELVDYMQLRKKSDELKLNSVNLHMVFLGNPGTGKTTVARIIVGILYNLGYIKQNKLIEVSSKDLVAEYVGQTAPKTMAVVERALGGILFVDEAYALASVGNQNSYNDEAIATLIKAMEDYRDNLVVIFAGYTKEMQAFLDSNSGIVSRIGYTLEFDDYTEDELVKIFEGMMKKAGFVLKDEAITRLREIIKEHKDDKNFGNARFVRNVYEKSIVKHASNVKDKKRRDILRTITKEDISSENL
;
A
#
# COMPACT_ATOMS: atom_id res chain seq x y z
N MET A 1 15.66 7.54 38.80
CA MET A 1 16.13 6.96 40.11
C MET A 1 17.63 6.72 40.14
N TYR A 2 18.26 6.05 39.15
CA TYR A 2 19.72 5.85 39.10
C TYR A 2 20.46 7.13 38.74
N GLU A 3 19.97 7.89 37.72
CA GLU A 3 20.52 9.17 37.29
C GLU A 3 20.37 10.29 38.31
N GLU A 4 19.25 10.35 39.03
CA GLU A 4 19.04 11.31 40.13
C GLU A 4 20.03 11.04 41.28
N HIS A 5 20.32 9.78 41.57
CA HIS A 5 21.25 9.40 42.64
C HIS A 5 22.71 9.67 42.25
N LEU A 6 23.09 9.50 40.99
CA LEU A 6 24.40 9.89 40.46
C LEU A 6 24.59 11.41 40.51
N GLY A 7 23.56 12.17 40.14
CA GLY A 7 23.55 13.64 40.18
C GLY A 7 23.75 14.20 41.60
N GLU A 8 23.11 13.59 42.60
CA GLU A 8 23.30 13.97 44.02
C GLU A 8 24.70 13.61 44.51
N LEU A 9 25.24 12.45 44.17
CA LEU A 9 26.57 11.98 44.57
C LEU A 9 27.69 12.89 44.01
N TYR A 10 27.56 13.33 42.77
CA TYR A 10 28.53 14.26 42.16
C TYR A 10 28.46 15.67 42.74
N LYS A 11 27.26 16.15 43.12
CA LYS A 11 27.09 17.41 43.82
C LYS A 11 27.70 17.39 45.23
N ASP A 12 27.55 16.29 45.95
CA ASP A 12 28.10 16.12 47.28
C ASP A 12 29.63 16.02 47.32
N PHE A 13 30.22 15.41 46.26
CA PHE A 13 31.70 15.22 46.22
C PHE A 13 32.46 16.43 45.63
N PHE A 14 31.89 17.16 44.68
CA PHE A 14 32.61 18.19 43.92
C PHE A 14 32.03 19.60 44.09
N GLY A 15 30.89 19.76 44.79
CA GLY A 15 30.16 21.02 44.87
C GLY A 15 29.20 21.21 43.67
N GLU A 16 28.25 22.15 43.82
CA GLU A 16 27.12 22.28 42.88
C GLU A 16 27.52 22.62 41.42
N GLU A 17 28.51 23.48 41.22
CA GLU A 17 28.96 23.89 39.88
C GLU A 17 29.91 22.89 39.23
N GLU A 18 30.88 22.37 40.01
CA GLU A 18 31.91 21.43 39.50
C GLU A 18 31.35 20.03 39.36
N GLY A 19 30.40 19.63 40.21
CA GLY A 19 29.66 18.38 40.13
C GLY A 19 28.76 18.32 38.90
N LYS A 20 28.08 19.43 38.59
CA LYS A 20 27.26 19.53 37.40
C LYS A 20 28.07 19.50 36.10
N ALA A 21 29.22 20.20 36.08
CA ALA A 21 30.14 20.19 34.93
C ALA A 21 30.77 18.81 34.69
N LYS A 22 31.07 18.03 35.76
CA LYS A 22 31.60 16.67 35.63
C LYS A 22 30.54 15.65 35.23
N LEU A 23 29.30 15.81 35.71
CA LEU A 23 28.18 14.99 35.27
C LEU A 23 27.87 15.23 33.80
N GLU A 24 27.79 16.48 33.36
CA GLU A 24 27.63 16.85 31.95
C GLU A 24 28.79 16.36 31.06
N ALA A 25 30.02 16.28 31.61
CA ALA A 25 31.16 15.72 30.89
C ALA A 25 31.09 14.19 30.77
N LEU A 26 30.62 13.48 31.81
CA LEU A 26 30.40 12.03 31.80
C LEU A 26 29.21 11.64 30.88
N GLU A 27 28.09 12.36 30.96
CA GLU A 27 26.97 12.17 30.06
C GLU A 27 27.37 12.45 28.59
N LYS A 28 28.32 13.37 28.38
CA LYS A 28 28.94 13.60 27.07
C LYS A 28 29.85 12.46 26.64
N GLU A 29 30.64 11.85 27.53
CA GLU A 29 31.51 10.71 27.20
C GLU A 29 30.71 9.43 26.95
N GLU A 30 29.66 9.11 27.74
CA GLU A 30 28.76 7.96 27.49
C GLU A 30 27.98 8.12 26.17
N ASN A 31 27.49 9.32 25.86
CA ASN A 31 26.90 9.60 24.55
C ASN A 31 27.91 9.53 23.39
N LEU A 32 29.23 9.54 23.65
CA LEU A 32 30.30 9.50 22.64
C LEU A 32 30.52 8.09 22.08
N GLU A 33 30.50 7.06 22.92
CA GLU A 33 30.62 5.68 22.49
C GLU A 33 29.37 5.21 21.73
N LEU A 34 28.17 5.64 22.16
CA LEU A 34 26.90 5.26 21.54
C LEU A 34 26.79 5.64 20.05
N VAL A 35 27.31 6.79 19.61
CA VAL A 35 27.14 7.23 18.20
C VAL A 35 27.93 6.36 17.21
N GLU A 36 29.12 5.89 17.57
CA GLU A 36 29.95 5.05 16.68
C GLU A 36 29.43 3.60 16.63
N GLU A 37 28.99 3.03 17.77
CA GLU A 37 28.36 1.70 17.82
C GLU A 37 27.02 1.65 17.07
N ASP A 38 26.27 2.74 17.05
CA ASP A 38 24.98 2.81 16.37
C ASP A 38 25.12 2.82 14.85
N ILE A 39 26.21 3.40 14.29
CA ILE A 39 26.46 3.39 12.84
C ILE A 39 26.63 1.95 12.33
N ASP A 40 27.36 1.11 13.08
CA ASP A 40 27.64 -0.26 12.65
C ASP A 40 26.39 -1.14 12.65
N LYS A 41 25.36 -0.77 13.43
CA LYS A 41 24.07 -1.46 13.51
C LYS A 41 23.07 -1.01 12.46
N LEU A 42 23.35 0.07 11.69
CA LEU A 42 22.44 0.56 10.68
C LEU A 42 22.29 -0.43 9.50
N LEU A 43 21.09 -0.50 8.97
CA LEU A 43 20.77 -1.24 7.73
C LEU A 43 21.09 -0.37 6.51
N ILE A 44 22.39 -0.13 6.29
CA ILE A 44 22.93 0.61 5.15
C ILE A 44 24.12 -0.14 4.56
N GLU A 45 24.47 0.15 3.31
CA GLU A 45 25.65 -0.43 2.65
C GLU A 45 26.93 -0.18 3.47
N ASP A 46 27.86 -1.13 3.49
CA ASP A 46 29.15 -0.97 4.20
C ASP A 46 29.90 0.28 3.78
N LYS A 47 29.86 0.61 2.49
CA LYS A 47 30.41 1.87 1.95
C LYS A 47 29.74 3.10 2.55
N SER A 48 28.44 3.04 2.81
CA SER A 48 27.67 4.11 3.45
C SER A 48 27.99 4.21 4.94
N LYS A 49 28.26 3.08 5.63
CA LYS A 49 28.76 3.09 7.02
C LYS A 49 30.11 3.77 7.12
N GLU A 50 31.07 3.36 6.27
CA GLU A 50 32.39 4.03 6.22
C GLU A 50 32.28 5.52 5.93
N LEU A 51 31.35 5.90 5.04
CA LEU A 51 31.11 7.30 4.70
C LEU A 51 30.53 8.07 5.88
N LEU A 52 29.56 7.50 6.59
CA LEU A 52 28.94 8.12 7.76
C LEU A 52 29.96 8.29 8.89
N HIS A 53 30.81 7.29 9.13
CA HIS A 53 31.95 7.41 10.05
C HIS A 53 32.88 8.58 9.65
N LYS A 54 33.22 8.71 8.36
CA LYS A 54 34.05 9.82 7.87
C LYS A 54 33.38 11.19 8.06
N VAL A 55 32.07 11.27 7.87
CA VAL A 55 31.28 12.51 8.09
C VAL A 55 31.31 12.88 9.58
N VAL A 56 31.05 11.92 10.47
CA VAL A 56 31.09 12.13 11.92
C VAL A 56 32.50 12.51 12.38
N ASP A 57 33.53 11.83 11.88
CA ASP A 57 34.93 12.15 12.16
C ASP A 57 35.35 13.55 11.68
N TYR A 58 34.81 13.99 10.53
CA TYR A 58 35.01 15.34 10.05
C TYR A 58 34.39 16.37 10.98
N MET A 59 33.14 16.14 11.42
CA MET A 59 32.46 16.99 12.40
C MET A 59 33.21 17.05 13.73
N LYS A 60 33.79 15.92 14.18
CA LYS A 60 34.62 15.83 15.41
C LYS A 60 35.90 16.63 15.35
N LYS A 61 36.54 16.71 14.18
CA LYS A 61 37.79 17.43 13.95
C LYS A 61 37.58 18.92 13.66
N TYR A 62 36.32 19.33 13.58
CA TYR A 62 35.95 20.69 13.25
C TYR A 62 36.31 21.65 14.37
N ASP A 63 37.09 22.72 14.04
CA ASP A 63 37.36 23.83 14.96
C ASP A 63 36.60 25.08 14.47
N SER A 64 35.61 25.51 15.23
CA SER A 64 34.71 26.63 14.95
C SER A 64 35.42 27.98 14.73
N LYS A 65 36.71 28.05 15.04
CA LYS A 65 37.51 29.28 14.91
C LYS A 65 38.06 29.56 13.49
N GLU A 66 37.99 28.58 12.59
CA GLU A 66 38.46 28.71 11.21
C GLU A 66 37.36 28.47 10.17
N GLU A 67 36.25 29.19 10.26
CA GLU A 67 35.07 29.04 9.36
C GLU A 67 35.41 29.06 7.85
N SER A 68 36.53 29.65 7.44
CA SER A 68 36.91 29.79 6.04
C SER A 68 37.49 28.54 5.37
N LYS A 69 37.70 27.45 6.14
CA LYS A 69 38.32 26.20 5.65
C LYS A 69 37.34 25.02 5.52
N PHE A 70 36.05 25.27 5.74
CA PHE A 70 35.06 24.16 5.73
C PHE A 70 34.72 23.69 4.33
N LEU A 71 34.62 22.39 4.21
CA LEU A 71 34.03 21.79 3.01
C LEU A 71 32.54 22.09 2.98
N ASN A 72 32.05 22.61 1.88
CA ASN A 72 30.65 22.73 1.63
C ASN A 72 30.14 21.35 1.18
N PHE A 73 29.36 20.67 2.04
CA PHE A 73 28.76 19.40 1.69
C PHE A 73 27.36 19.29 2.28
N HIS A 74 26.52 18.57 1.58
CA HIS A 74 25.18 18.20 1.98
C HIS A 74 25.01 16.69 1.80
N LEU A 75 23.97 16.10 2.35
CA LEU A 75 23.81 14.65 2.41
C LEU A 75 22.59 14.19 1.61
N LEU A 76 22.72 13.07 0.93
CA LEU A 76 21.62 12.31 0.38
C LEU A 76 21.41 11.06 1.23
N ILE A 77 20.17 10.81 1.65
CA ILE A 77 19.77 9.55 2.28
C ILE A 77 18.81 8.85 1.32
N GLN A 78 19.30 7.78 0.73
CA GLN A 78 18.54 6.98 -0.24
C GLN A 78 18.10 5.67 0.42
N SER A 79 16.84 5.56 0.81
CA SER A 79 16.29 4.33 1.40
C SER A 79 14.78 4.27 1.24
N ASP A 80 14.24 3.06 1.06
CA ASP A 80 12.81 2.78 1.17
C ASP A 80 12.37 2.59 2.63
N ASN A 81 13.32 2.41 3.54
CA ASN A 81 13.10 2.15 4.95
C ASN A 81 13.16 3.44 5.78
N LYS A 82 11.99 3.95 6.19
CA LYS A 82 11.88 5.18 7.01
C LYS A 82 12.58 5.07 8.36
N GLU A 83 12.64 3.90 8.98
CA GLU A 83 13.34 3.72 10.25
C GLU A 83 14.85 3.92 10.08
N THR A 84 15.41 3.38 8.99
CA THR A 84 16.82 3.60 8.64
C THR A 84 17.11 5.08 8.40
N ILE A 85 16.24 5.78 7.66
CA ILE A 85 16.36 7.23 7.42
C ILE A 85 16.38 7.98 8.76
N ASN A 86 15.39 7.74 9.62
CA ASN A 86 15.29 8.41 10.92
C ASN A 86 16.51 8.16 11.81
N LYS A 87 17.02 6.92 11.87
CA LYS A 87 18.23 6.59 12.63
C LYS A 87 19.47 7.31 12.09
N ILE A 88 19.64 7.40 10.78
CA ILE A 88 20.74 8.16 10.17
C ILE A 88 20.64 9.64 10.56
N GLU A 89 19.44 10.22 10.48
CA GLU A 89 19.22 11.62 10.87
C GLU A 89 19.51 11.86 12.35
N GLU A 90 19.09 10.96 13.24
CA GLU A 90 19.37 11.06 14.68
C GLU A 90 20.87 11.04 14.96
N ILE A 91 21.61 10.15 14.29
CA ILE A 91 23.08 10.10 14.40
C ILE A 91 23.72 11.41 13.93
N ILE A 92 23.28 11.95 12.78
CA ILE A 92 23.81 13.20 12.24
C ILE A 92 23.45 14.38 13.16
N LYS A 93 22.20 14.49 13.61
CA LYS A 93 21.75 15.53 14.55
C LYS A 93 22.52 15.43 15.89
N GLY A 94 22.71 14.22 16.38
CA GLY A 94 23.50 13.93 17.57
C GLY A 94 24.96 14.35 17.43
N ALA A 95 25.61 14.00 16.32
CA ALA A 95 27.00 14.38 16.03
C ALA A 95 27.16 15.90 15.91
N ILE A 96 26.26 16.60 15.22
CA ILE A 96 26.27 18.07 15.10
C ILE A 96 26.17 18.74 16.46
N SER A 97 25.23 18.30 17.28
CA SER A 97 25.04 18.85 18.63
C SER A 97 26.24 18.61 19.54
N LYS A 98 26.77 17.39 19.51
CA LYS A 98 27.88 16.93 20.34
C LYS A 98 29.20 17.63 20.01
N TYR A 99 29.53 17.71 18.73
CA TYR A 99 30.78 18.31 18.27
C TYR A 99 30.67 19.81 18.00
N LYS A 100 29.47 20.40 18.22
CA LYS A 100 29.19 21.83 17.96
C LYS A 100 29.54 22.23 16.54
N TYR A 101 29.35 21.33 15.58
CA TYR A 101 29.67 21.54 14.17
C TYR A 101 28.93 22.75 13.58
N LEU A 102 27.67 22.94 13.96
CA LEU A 102 26.90 24.16 13.66
C LEU A 102 26.40 24.75 14.99
N GLU A 103 26.92 25.93 15.37
CA GLU A 103 26.50 26.57 16.61
C GLU A 103 25.01 26.95 16.58
N ASN A 104 24.30 26.62 17.66
CA ASN A 104 22.87 26.89 17.82
C ASN A 104 22.01 26.40 16.64
N ALA A 105 22.35 25.24 16.07
CA ALA A 105 21.66 24.67 14.95
C ALA A 105 20.23 24.31 15.32
N LYS A 106 19.26 24.95 14.66
CA LYS A 106 17.86 24.54 14.65
C LYS A 106 17.65 23.63 13.46
N THR A 107 16.87 22.58 13.66
CA THR A 107 16.45 21.66 12.60
C THR A 107 15.07 22.03 12.11
N SER A 108 14.86 22.03 10.81
CA SER A 108 13.57 22.14 10.16
C SER A 108 13.40 21.00 9.17
N GLU A 109 12.27 20.33 9.25
CA GLU A 109 11.83 19.34 8.27
C GLU A 109 10.86 20.03 7.31
N VAL A 110 11.09 19.87 6.03
CA VAL A 110 10.30 20.49 4.96
C VAL A 110 9.82 19.41 4.02
N SER A 111 8.51 19.17 4.03
CA SER A 111 7.88 18.31 3.03
C SER A 111 7.70 19.08 1.73
N PHE A 112 8.02 18.45 0.60
CA PHE A 112 7.78 19.04 -0.70
C PHE A 112 6.28 19.30 -0.99
N TYR A 113 5.37 18.63 -0.30
CA TYR A 113 3.93 18.95 -0.37
C TYR A 113 3.59 20.34 0.19
N ASP A 114 4.42 20.87 1.08
CA ASP A 114 4.19 22.16 1.73
C ASP A 114 4.85 23.33 0.97
N LEU A 115 5.61 23.05 -0.10
CA LEU A 115 6.37 24.03 -0.87
C LEU A 115 5.54 24.75 -1.97
N SER A 116 4.25 24.96 -1.73
CA SER A 116 3.39 25.69 -2.67
C SER A 116 3.73 27.19 -2.78
N ASP A 117 4.43 27.76 -1.79
CA ASP A 117 4.86 29.15 -1.74
C ASP A 117 6.37 29.25 -1.46
N ILE A 118 7.16 29.51 -2.52
CA ILE A 118 8.62 29.63 -2.44
C ILE A 118 9.06 30.80 -1.55
N ASP A 119 8.29 31.89 -1.51
CA ASP A 119 8.67 33.07 -0.71
C ASP A 119 8.47 32.80 0.80
N ALA A 120 7.48 32.03 1.19
CA ALA A 120 7.35 31.54 2.56
C ALA A 120 8.49 30.58 2.94
N THR A 121 8.97 29.79 1.99
CA THR A 121 10.04 28.80 2.18
C THR A 121 11.40 29.44 2.40
N LYS A 122 11.68 30.63 1.84
CA LYS A 122 12.95 31.36 2.07
C LYS A 122 13.26 31.58 3.54
N ASN A 123 12.27 31.85 4.36
CA ASN A 123 12.46 32.06 5.79
C ASN A 123 12.94 30.80 6.54
N ILE A 124 12.55 29.62 6.07
CA ILE A 124 12.98 28.34 6.65
C ILE A 124 14.49 28.16 6.50
N PHE A 125 15.06 28.52 5.33
CA PHE A 125 16.49 28.41 5.05
C PHE A 125 17.33 29.47 5.80
N ILE A 126 16.74 30.61 6.14
CA ILE A 126 17.43 31.69 6.87
C ILE A 126 17.53 31.37 8.36
N ASP A 127 16.47 30.85 8.95
CA ASP A 127 16.34 30.69 10.41
C ASP A 127 16.90 29.35 10.92
N ASN A 128 17.13 28.39 10.04
CA ASN A 128 17.54 27.04 10.42
C ASN A 128 18.86 26.64 9.75
N LYS A 129 19.69 25.90 10.50
CA LYS A 129 21.01 25.45 10.02
C LYS A 129 21.02 24.00 9.56
N ILE A 130 20.05 23.19 9.99
CA ILE A 130 19.85 21.82 9.52
C ILE A 130 18.48 21.78 8.85
N ILE A 131 18.44 21.42 7.58
CA ILE A 131 17.20 21.40 6.79
C ILE A 131 17.08 20.02 6.16
N ILE A 132 15.98 19.33 6.47
CA ILE A 132 15.67 18.03 5.93
C ILE A 132 14.56 18.20 4.90
N LEU A 133 14.86 17.86 3.65
CA LEU A 133 13.94 17.90 2.52
C LEU A 133 13.41 16.49 2.25
N LYS A 134 12.09 16.31 2.37
CA LYS A 134 11.42 15.02 2.26
C LYS A 134 10.19 15.06 1.37
N ASP A 135 9.66 13.88 1.02
CA ASP A 135 8.46 13.72 0.18
C ASP A 135 8.63 14.34 -1.21
N ILE A 136 9.73 14.05 -1.89
CA ILE A 136 10.12 14.64 -3.19
C ILE A 136 9.01 14.56 -4.24
N LYS A 137 8.16 13.50 -4.21
CA LYS A 137 6.99 13.37 -5.09
C LYS A 137 5.94 14.47 -4.92
N GLY A 138 5.99 15.23 -3.83
CA GLY A 138 5.08 16.33 -3.58
C GLY A 138 5.31 17.56 -4.46
N ILE A 139 6.42 17.61 -5.22
CA ILE A 139 6.78 18.76 -6.03
C ILE A 139 6.57 18.50 -7.52
N ASP A 140 5.94 19.42 -8.23
CA ASP A 140 5.86 19.40 -9.70
C ASP A 140 7.04 20.14 -10.32
N LEU A 141 8.14 19.42 -10.53
CA LEU A 141 9.34 19.97 -11.19
C LEU A 141 9.18 20.13 -12.71
N LYS A 142 8.03 19.83 -13.29
CA LYS A 142 7.74 20.07 -14.71
C LYS A 142 7.24 21.48 -14.97
N ASP A 143 6.83 22.22 -13.93
CA ASP A 143 6.55 23.65 -14.04
C ASP A 143 7.88 24.41 -14.09
N ASN A 144 8.25 24.89 -15.28
CA ASN A 144 9.53 25.57 -15.53
C ASN A 144 9.73 26.81 -14.67
N GLU A 145 8.67 27.60 -14.40
CA GLU A 145 8.79 28.83 -13.60
C GLU A 145 9.04 28.50 -12.13
N PHE A 146 8.33 27.50 -11.60
CA PHE A 146 8.53 27.02 -10.25
C PHE A 146 9.92 26.38 -10.10
N GLN A 147 10.31 25.53 -11.05
CA GLN A 147 11.59 24.84 -11.09
C GLN A 147 12.77 25.82 -11.02
N GLU A 148 12.81 26.82 -11.90
CA GLU A 148 13.88 27.82 -11.90
C GLU A 148 13.99 28.56 -10.57
N LYS A 149 12.86 29.02 -10.03
CA LYS A 149 12.83 29.73 -8.74
C LYS A 149 13.28 28.84 -7.58
N PHE A 150 12.82 27.60 -7.56
CA PHE A 150 13.15 26.65 -6.51
C PHE A 150 14.64 26.28 -6.51
N PHE A 151 15.18 25.88 -7.67
CA PHE A 151 16.61 25.54 -7.73
C PHE A 151 17.52 26.73 -7.48
N HIS A 152 17.14 27.93 -7.93
CA HIS A 152 17.89 29.14 -7.62
C HIS A 152 17.89 29.41 -6.09
N MET A 153 16.75 29.32 -5.44
CA MET A 153 16.66 29.46 -3.98
C MET A 153 17.49 28.38 -3.25
N LEU A 154 17.43 27.14 -3.72
CA LEU A 154 18.20 26.04 -3.13
C LEU A 154 19.71 26.30 -3.26
N GLU A 155 20.19 26.69 -4.45
CA GLU A 155 21.61 26.99 -4.68
C GLU A 155 22.14 28.16 -3.82
N GLU A 156 21.34 29.20 -3.60
CA GLU A 156 21.70 30.31 -2.71
C GLU A 156 21.90 29.86 -1.25
N ASN A 157 21.23 28.78 -0.85
CA ASN A 157 21.25 28.25 0.51
C ASN A 157 22.14 27.02 0.70
N LEU A 158 22.71 26.46 -0.38
CA LEU A 158 23.70 25.38 -0.33
C LEU A 158 25.08 25.95 0.05
N THR A 159 25.25 26.32 1.32
CA THR A 159 26.44 26.97 1.86
C THR A 159 27.06 26.14 2.98
N ASN A 160 28.31 26.46 3.35
CA ASN A 160 28.99 25.85 4.49
C ASN A 160 28.46 26.29 5.88
N LYS A 161 27.41 27.13 5.91
CA LYS A 161 26.77 27.60 7.16
C LYS A 161 25.57 26.77 7.56
N ASN A 162 25.11 25.89 6.69
CA ASN A 162 23.98 24.99 6.92
C ASN A 162 24.29 23.59 6.41
N LEU A 163 23.51 22.61 6.87
CA LEU A 163 23.50 21.26 6.36
C LEU A 163 22.12 20.98 5.80
N ILE A 164 22.06 20.65 4.51
CA ILE A 164 20.84 20.20 3.86
C ILE A 164 20.93 18.70 3.70
N ILE A 165 19.89 17.99 4.12
CA ILE A 165 19.71 16.56 3.96
C ILE A 165 18.53 16.37 3.02
N LEU A 166 18.73 15.70 1.90
CA LEU A 166 17.68 15.29 0.98
C LEU A 166 17.45 13.81 1.17
N GLU A 167 16.21 13.43 1.48
CA GLU A 167 15.84 12.04 1.72
C GLU A 167 14.75 11.55 0.77
N GLY A 168 14.83 10.28 0.41
CA GLY A 168 13.84 9.63 -0.43
C GLY A 168 14.31 8.27 -0.91
N ASN A 169 13.44 7.58 -1.64
CA ASN A 169 13.85 6.39 -2.35
C ASN A 169 14.63 6.73 -3.62
N LYS A 170 15.17 5.70 -4.28
CA LYS A 170 16.00 5.89 -5.47
C LYS A 170 15.28 6.63 -6.59
N GLU A 171 14.02 6.27 -6.86
CA GLU A 171 13.23 6.88 -7.93
C GLU A 171 12.96 8.36 -7.66
N GLU A 172 12.68 8.71 -6.42
CA GLU A 172 12.46 10.09 -5.99
C GLU A 172 13.72 10.94 -6.11
N ILE A 173 14.87 10.42 -5.67
CA ILE A 173 16.16 11.11 -5.76
C ILE A 173 16.58 11.26 -7.22
N ASP A 174 16.45 10.21 -8.04
CA ASP A 174 16.78 10.28 -9.46
C ASP A 174 15.87 11.27 -10.19
N TYR A 175 14.55 11.29 -9.90
CA TYR A 175 13.61 12.29 -10.42
C TYR A 175 14.02 13.73 -10.05
N PHE A 176 14.41 13.97 -8.80
CA PHE A 176 14.84 15.31 -8.35
C PHE A 176 16.05 15.82 -9.13
N PHE A 177 17.03 14.97 -9.38
CA PHE A 177 18.25 15.36 -10.10
C PHE A 177 18.16 15.28 -11.62
N GLU A 178 17.08 14.71 -12.18
CA GLU A 178 16.81 14.72 -13.63
C GLU A 178 16.74 16.16 -14.15
N PHE A 179 16.21 17.09 -13.35
CA PHE A 179 16.03 18.49 -13.72
C PHE A 179 17.27 19.37 -13.44
N ASN A 180 18.17 18.94 -12.57
CA ASN A 180 19.44 19.65 -12.32
C ASN A 180 20.54 18.70 -11.81
N SER A 181 21.13 17.95 -12.72
CA SER A 181 22.18 16.97 -12.41
C SER A 181 23.46 17.60 -11.83
N SER A 182 23.75 18.86 -12.15
CA SER A 182 24.94 19.55 -11.65
C SER A 182 24.91 19.81 -10.15
N LEU A 183 23.72 19.90 -9.55
CA LEU A 183 23.55 20.04 -8.10
C LEU A 183 24.05 18.81 -7.35
N ARG A 184 23.79 17.60 -7.89
CA ARG A 184 24.20 16.34 -7.26
C ARG A 184 25.71 16.31 -7.06
N ASP A 185 26.45 16.49 -8.13
CA ASP A 185 27.90 16.36 -8.13
C ASP A 185 28.60 17.48 -7.32
N LYS A 186 28.02 18.69 -7.33
CA LYS A 186 28.59 19.85 -6.71
C LYS A 186 28.34 19.96 -5.21
N TYR A 187 27.12 19.60 -4.77
CA TYR A 187 26.66 19.88 -3.40
C TYR A 187 26.31 18.64 -2.58
N PHE A 188 25.99 17.52 -3.23
CA PHE A 188 25.59 16.27 -2.58
C PHE A 188 26.56 15.11 -2.91
N PRO A 189 27.85 15.24 -2.58
CA PRO A 189 28.84 14.22 -2.92
C PRO A 189 28.70 12.94 -2.08
N PHE A 190 27.93 12.99 -1.00
CA PHE A 190 27.78 11.92 -0.03
C PHE A 190 26.38 11.32 -0.10
N ILE A 191 26.31 10.06 -0.51
CA ILE A 191 25.07 9.28 -0.60
C ILE A 191 25.13 8.17 0.45
N LEU A 192 24.16 8.14 1.35
CA LEU A 192 23.96 7.09 2.34
C LEU A 192 22.84 6.18 1.82
N GLU A 193 23.22 4.99 1.36
CA GLU A 193 22.29 4.03 0.74
C GLU A 193 21.85 3.01 1.77
N GLY A 194 20.53 2.98 2.04
CA GLY A 194 19.88 1.95 2.86
C GLY A 194 19.81 0.63 2.10
N ILE A 195 19.88 -0.46 2.84
CA ILE A 195 19.64 -1.79 2.32
C ILE A 195 18.37 -2.36 2.95
N ASN A 196 17.67 -3.19 2.19
CA ASN A 196 16.62 -4.01 2.78
C ASN A 196 17.29 -5.17 3.52
N PRO A 197 16.89 -5.48 4.76
CA PRO A 197 17.46 -6.57 5.52
C PRO A 197 17.22 -7.90 4.78
N ASP A 198 18.17 -8.80 4.86
CA ASP A 198 17.98 -10.16 4.38
C ASP A 198 17.10 -10.97 5.36
N ILE A 199 16.67 -12.14 4.92
CA ILE A 199 15.79 -13.01 5.72
C ILE A 199 16.43 -13.40 7.06
N GLN A 200 17.76 -13.58 7.07
CA GLN A 200 18.48 -13.96 8.28
C GLN A 200 18.58 -12.80 9.28
N ASP A 201 18.77 -11.58 8.80
CA ASP A 201 18.79 -10.37 9.62
C ASP A 201 17.43 -10.15 10.28
N ILE A 202 16.34 -10.26 9.50
CA ILE A 202 14.97 -10.16 10.01
C ILE A 202 14.71 -11.23 11.08
N TYR A 203 15.10 -12.46 10.80
CA TYR A 203 14.93 -13.57 11.74
C TYR A 203 15.67 -13.31 13.05
N ASN A 204 16.92 -12.88 12.99
CA ASN A 204 17.74 -12.58 14.16
C ASN A 204 17.13 -11.45 15.00
N GLU A 205 16.66 -10.38 14.37
CA GLU A 205 16.03 -9.25 15.04
C GLU A 205 14.68 -9.64 15.66
N VAL A 206 13.83 -10.37 14.92
CA VAL A 206 12.57 -10.91 15.47
C VAL A 206 12.83 -11.79 16.67
N LEU A 207 13.79 -12.71 16.61
CA LEU A 207 14.15 -13.57 17.73
C LEU A 207 14.67 -12.78 18.93
N SER A 208 15.47 -11.74 18.72
CA SER A 208 15.95 -10.87 19.80
C SER A 208 14.78 -10.26 20.55
N ILE A 209 13.84 -9.63 19.85
CA ILE A 209 12.66 -8.97 20.44
C ILE A 209 11.75 -9.98 21.15
N VAL A 210 11.50 -11.12 20.50
CA VAL A 210 10.56 -12.13 21.01
C VAL A 210 11.12 -12.86 22.21
N ASN A 211 12.43 -13.19 22.23
CA ASN A 211 13.08 -13.89 23.34
C ASN A 211 13.21 -13.04 24.61
N GLU A 212 13.21 -11.72 24.52
CA GLU A 212 13.11 -10.83 25.68
C GLU A 212 11.78 -11.00 26.42
N ASN A 213 10.72 -11.34 25.70
CA ASN A 213 9.36 -11.44 26.23
C ASN A 213 8.90 -12.89 26.49
N ASN A 214 9.37 -13.85 25.71
CA ASN A 214 8.96 -15.26 25.77
C ASN A 214 10.15 -16.17 25.43
N LYS A 215 10.22 -17.34 26.09
CA LYS A 215 11.17 -18.39 25.71
C LYS A 215 10.46 -19.40 24.81
N PHE A 216 10.92 -19.51 23.58
CA PHE A 216 10.45 -20.50 22.62
C PHE A 216 11.47 -21.64 22.48
N ASP A 217 11.01 -22.82 22.11
CA ASP A 217 11.88 -23.95 21.81
C ASP A 217 12.46 -23.86 20.38
N ASP A 218 13.46 -24.69 20.11
CA ASP A 218 14.17 -24.68 18.83
C ASP A 218 13.24 -25.04 17.64
N GLU A 219 12.23 -25.88 17.85
CA GLU A 219 11.27 -26.25 16.81
C GLU A 219 10.39 -25.05 16.41
N PHE A 220 9.98 -24.26 17.41
CA PHE A 220 9.18 -23.07 17.16
C PHE A 220 9.99 -21.97 16.44
N THR A 221 11.26 -21.79 16.82
CA THR A 221 12.13 -20.80 16.18
C THR A 221 12.43 -21.14 14.73
N VAL A 222 12.59 -22.41 14.37
CA VAL A 222 12.70 -22.84 12.97
C VAL A 222 11.44 -22.49 12.17
N LYS A 223 10.26 -22.71 12.75
CA LYS A 223 8.99 -22.34 12.10
C LYS A 223 8.84 -20.84 11.88
N ILE A 224 9.42 -19.99 12.76
CA ILE A 224 9.48 -18.54 12.55
C ILE A 224 10.33 -18.22 11.30
N LEU A 225 11.49 -18.87 11.16
CA LEU A 225 12.34 -18.68 9.97
C LEU A 225 11.63 -19.09 8.70
N ASP A 226 10.96 -20.24 8.71
CA ASP A 226 10.16 -20.72 7.56
C ASP A 226 9.06 -19.72 7.22
N TYR A 227 8.36 -19.20 8.23
CA TYR A 227 7.32 -18.18 8.05
C TYR A 227 7.87 -16.90 7.41
N ILE A 228 8.98 -16.36 7.93
CA ILE A 228 9.62 -15.15 7.38
C ILE A 228 10.06 -15.41 5.93
N THR A 229 10.67 -16.55 5.66
CA THR A 229 11.14 -16.94 4.31
C THR A 229 10.01 -16.96 3.30
N GLU A 230 8.82 -17.41 3.70
CA GLU A 230 7.67 -17.53 2.82
C GLU A 230 6.88 -16.22 2.68
N THR A 231 6.81 -15.40 3.72
CA THR A 231 5.89 -14.25 3.77
C THR A 231 6.56 -12.90 3.50
N TYR A 232 7.81 -12.69 3.96
CA TYR A 232 8.48 -11.40 3.78
C TYR A 232 8.70 -11.01 2.32
N PRO A 233 9.13 -11.89 1.40
CA PRO A 233 9.30 -11.52 -0.01
C PRO A 233 8.00 -11.14 -0.73
N LYS A 234 6.84 -11.45 -0.12
CA LYS A 234 5.50 -11.25 -0.68
C LYS A 234 4.72 -10.14 0.02
N THR A 235 5.27 -9.59 1.11
CA THR A 235 4.57 -8.56 1.91
C THR A 235 4.58 -7.21 1.19
N GLU A 236 3.50 -6.44 1.39
CA GLU A 236 3.41 -5.03 0.99
C GLU A 236 3.86 -4.09 2.11
N TYR A 237 4.14 -4.61 3.29
CA TYR A 237 4.62 -3.83 4.42
C TYR A 237 6.09 -3.51 4.26
N ASP A 238 6.49 -2.31 4.67
CA ASP A 238 7.90 -2.01 4.91
C ASP A 238 8.45 -2.92 6.03
N TYR A 239 9.77 -3.06 6.08
CA TYR A 239 10.42 -3.95 7.01
C TYR A 239 10.03 -3.71 8.48
N PRO A 240 10.05 -2.46 9.02
CA PRO A 240 9.65 -2.22 10.39
C PRO A 240 8.22 -2.64 10.69
N THR A 241 7.29 -2.32 9.80
CA THR A 241 5.87 -2.69 9.96
C THR A 241 5.68 -4.20 9.93
N TYR A 242 6.37 -4.90 9.03
CA TYR A 242 6.35 -6.37 8.98
C TYR A 242 6.89 -6.99 10.27
N ARG A 243 8.11 -6.59 10.68
CA ARG A 243 8.76 -7.04 11.91
C ARG A 243 7.87 -6.85 13.13
N ASP A 244 7.38 -5.62 13.34
CA ASP A 244 6.59 -5.26 14.52
C ASP A 244 5.24 -5.97 14.56
N THR A 245 4.65 -6.21 13.39
CA THR A 245 3.40 -6.99 13.28
C THR A 245 3.65 -8.44 13.65
N LEU A 246 4.70 -9.05 13.10
CA LEU A 246 5.08 -10.43 13.42
C LEU A 246 5.47 -10.57 14.89
N CYS A 247 6.29 -9.68 15.43
CA CYS A 247 6.66 -9.71 16.85
C CYS A 247 5.46 -9.60 17.77
N ARG A 248 4.49 -8.73 17.44
CA ARG A 248 3.23 -8.62 18.20
C ARG A 248 2.46 -9.93 18.24
N GLU A 249 2.26 -10.57 17.10
CA GLU A 249 1.57 -11.86 17.02
C GLU A 249 2.29 -12.93 17.83
N LEU A 250 3.61 -13.04 17.71
CA LEU A 250 4.41 -14.02 18.43
C LEU A 250 4.42 -13.77 19.94
N VAL A 251 4.50 -12.52 20.40
CA VAL A 251 4.56 -12.18 21.83
C VAL A 251 3.19 -12.36 22.51
N PHE A 252 2.10 -11.88 21.89
CA PHE A 252 0.78 -11.88 22.50
C PHE A 252 0.02 -13.18 22.29
N ASN A 253 0.03 -13.71 21.08
CA ASN A 253 -0.72 -14.92 20.73
C ASN A 253 0.08 -16.19 20.96
N LYS A 254 1.42 -16.11 21.03
CA LYS A 254 2.35 -17.25 21.16
C LYS A 254 2.16 -18.30 20.06
N GLU A 255 1.66 -17.87 18.93
CA GLU A 255 1.42 -18.68 17.75
C GLU A 255 2.04 -17.98 16.54
N ILE A 256 2.56 -18.78 15.61
CA ILE A 256 2.98 -18.25 14.30
C ILE A 256 1.69 -17.95 13.52
N PRO A 257 1.56 -16.73 12.96
CA PRO A 257 0.40 -16.42 12.14
C PRO A 257 0.24 -17.48 11.06
N LYS A 258 -1.00 -17.90 10.82
CA LYS A 258 -1.24 -18.85 9.72
C LYS A 258 -0.89 -18.14 8.42
N ILE A 259 0.03 -18.73 7.67
CA ILE A 259 0.18 -18.39 6.27
C ILE A 259 -1.15 -18.76 5.65
N GLU A 260 -1.92 -17.77 5.18
CA GLU A 260 -3.01 -18.07 4.26
C GLU A 260 -2.32 -18.71 3.06
N SER A 261 -2.38 -20.04 3.00
CA SER A 261 -1.83 -20.79 1.88
C SER A 261 -2.49 -20.20 0.62
N GLU A 262 -1.67 -19.65 -0.25
CA GLU A 262 -2.18 -19.18 -1.54
C GLU A 262 -2.95 -20.35 -2.15
N LYS A 263 -4.23 -20.11 -2.40
CA LYS A 263 -5.07 -21.13 -3.00
C LYS A 263 -4.41 -21.59 -4.29
N SER A 264 -4.24 -22.88 -4.43
CA SER A 264 -3.77 -23.45 -5.70
C SER A 264 -4.76 -23.09 -6.82
N ILE A 265 -4.30 -23.12 -8.04
CA ILE A 265 -5.16 -22.84 -9.20
C ILE A 265 -6.37 -23.79 -9.23
N ASP A 266 -6.22 -25.04 -8.79
CA ASP A 266 -7.29 -26.01 -8.71
C ASP A 266 -8.34 -25.65 -7.64
N GLU A 267 -7.89 -25.13 -6.48
CA GLU A 267 -8.78 -24.64 -5.43
C GLU A 267 -9.55 -23.39 -5.88
N ILE A 268 -8.90 -22.48 -6.61
CA ILE A 268 -9.55 -21.29 -7.16
C ILE A 268 -10.58 -21.67 -8.22
N PHE A 269 -10.30 -22.67 -9.05
CA PHE A 269 -11.27 -23.20 -10.00
C PHE A 269 -12.42 -23.94 -9.31
N ALA A 270 -12.14 -24.65 -8.22
CA ALA A 270 -13.21 -25.26 -7.42
C ALA A 270 -14.15 -24.16 -6.88
N GLU A 271 -13.60 -23.07 -6.35
CA GLU A 271 -14.38 -21.91 -5.89
C GLU A 271 -15.19 -21.26 -7.02
N LEU A 272 -14.59 -21.07 -8.22
CA LEU A 272 -15.30 -20.57 -9.40
C LEU A 272 -16.46 -21.50 -9.80
N ASN A 273 -16.23 -22.80 -9.78
CA ASN A 273 -17.23 -23.79 -10.16
C ASN A 273 -18.36 -23.93 -9.12
N GLU A 274 -18.10 -23.63 -7.84
CA GLU A 274 -19.12 -23.56 -6.79
C GLU A 274 -20.06 -22.36 -6.92
N LEU A 275 -19.67 -21.32 -7.67
CA LEU A 275 -20.58 -20.20 -7.93
C LEU A 275 -21.81 -20.70 -8.69
N VAL A 276 -22.97 -20.25 -8.24
CA VAL A 276 -24.23 -20.58 -8.90
C VAL A 276 -24.32 -19.87 -10.25
N GLY A 277 -24.73 -20.57 -11.31
CA GLY A 277 -24.86 -20.01 -12.66
C GLY A 277 -23.50 -19.58 -13.27
N LEU A 278 -23.51 -18.49 -14.00
CA LEU A 278 -22.33 -17.88 -14.63
C LEU A 278 -21.62 -18.78 -15.67
N GLU A 279 -22.35 -19.65 -16.34
CA GLU A 279 -21.78 -20.67 -17.22
C GLU A 279 -20.92 -20.09 -18.36
N LYS A 280 -21.36 -18.96 -18.97
CA LYS A 280 -20.58 -18.26 -20.01
C LYS A 280 -19.25 -17.74 -19.45
N VAL A 281 -19.31 -17.12 -18.26
CA VAL A 281 -18.13 -16.57 -17.58
C VAL A 281 -17.14 -17.68 -17.21
N LYS A 282 -17.62 -18.76 -16.61
CA LYS A 282 -16.82 -19.95 -16.27
C LYS A 282 -16.12 -20.49 -17.50
N LYS A 283 -16.86 -20.71 -18.59
CA LYS A 283 -16.30 -21.21 -19.85
C LYS A 283 -15.19 -20.30 -20.38
N THR A 284 -15.42 -19.01 -20.45
CA THR A 284 -14.41 -18.05 -20.93
C THR A 284 -13.15 -18.05 -20.05
N LEU A 285 -13.30 -18.16 -18.73
CA LEU A 285 -12.15 -18.22 -17.82
C LEU A 285 -11.37 -19.54 -17.95
N HIS A 286 -12.03 -20.67 -18.15
CA HIS A 286 -11.34 -21.93 -18.44
C HIS A 286 -10.54 -21.83 -19.74
N GLU A 287 -11.16 -21.35 -20.83
CA GLU A 287 -10.48 -21.16 -22.12
C GLU A 287 -9.26 -20.20 -22.02
N LEU A 288 -9.40 -19.13 -21.23
CA LEU A 288 -8.31 -18.20 -20.96
C LEU A 288 -7.14 -18.89 -20.26
N VAL A 289 -7.41 -19.67 -19.22
CA VAL A 289 -6.38 -20.37 -18.45
C VAL A 289 -5.71 -21.46 -19.29
N ASP A 290 -6.47 -22.22 -20.06
CA ASP A 290 -5.91 -23.22 -20.98
C ASP A 290 -4.95 -22.57 -21.99
N TYR A 291 -5.32 -21.41 -22.54
CA TYR A 291 -4.45 -20.64 -23.43
C TYR A 291 -3.17 -20.16 -22.72
N MET A 292 -3.30 -19.62 -21.50
CA MET A 292 -2.16 -19.15 -20.70
C MET A 292 -1.20 -20.28 -20.33
N GLN A 293 -1.73 -21.45 -19.97
CA GLN A 293 -0.93 -22.65 -19.67
C GLN A 293 -0.20 -23.19 -20.91
N LEU A 294 -0.88 -23.20 -22.07
CA LEU A 294 -0.27 -23.58 -23.34
C LEU A 294 0.92 -22.68 -23.66
N ARG A 295 0.74 -21.38 -23.48
CA ARG A 295 1.82 -20.40 -23.72
C ARG A 295 3.03 -20.64 -22.83
N LYS A 296 2.84 -20.96 -21.55
CA LYS A 296 3.93 -21.26 -20.61
C LYS A 296 4.69 -22.56 -20.95
N LYS A 297 4.00 -23.54 -21.51
CA LYS A 297 4.60 -24.84 -21.86
C LYS A 297 5.34 -24.85 -23.20
N SER A 298 5.18 -23.82 -24.02
CA SER A 298 5.64 -23.81 -25.41
C SER A 298 6.53 -22.61 -25.69
N ASP A 299 7.77 -22.61 -25.19
CA ASP A 299 8.76 -21.58 -25.52
C ASP A 299 9.05 -21.48 -27.03
N GLU A 300 8.78 -22.55 -27.80
CA GLU A 300 8.94 -22.60 -29.24
C GLU A 300 7.84 -21.90 -30.03
N LEU A 301 6.64 -21.69 -29.40
CA LEU A 301 5.53 -20.99 -30.05
C LEU A 301 5.68 -19.48 -29.80
N LYS A 302 5.96 -18.73 -30.86
CA LYS A 302 5.96 -17.26 -30.82
C LYS A 302 4.52 -16.72 -30.70
N LEU A 303 3.87 -16.99 -29.57
CA LEU A 303 2.54 -16.45 -29.27
C LEU A 303 2.66 -14.98 -28.85
N ASN A 304 1.79 -14.13 -29.40
CA ASN A 304 1.72 -12.71 -29.03
C ASN A 304 1.41 -12.52 -27.54
N SER A 305 1.76 -11.36 -26.98
CA SER A 305 1.35 -10.98 -25.64
C SER A 305 -0.17 -11.03 -25.51
N VAL A 306 -0.68 -11.61 -24.42
CA VAL A 306 -2.11 -11.66 -24.15
C VAL A 306 -2.52 -10.28 -23.60
N ASN A 307 -3.53 -9.68 -24.23
CA ASN A 307 -4.15 -8.52 -23.65
C ASN A 307 -5.15 -8.98 -22.58
N LEU A 308 -4.88 -8.65 -21.33
CA LEU A 308 -5.65 -9.11 -20.17
C LEU A 308 -6.65 -8.07 -19.63
N HIS A 309 -6.70 -6.87 -20.22
CA HIS A 309 -7.74 -5.92 -19.83
C HIS A 309 -9.12 -6.43 -20.23
N MET A 310 -10.10 -6.21 -19.36
CA MET A 310 -11.42 -6.83 -19.49
C MET A 310 -12.56 -5.84 -19.34
N VAL A 311 -13.71 -6.21 -19.88
CA VAL A 311 -14.98 -5.53 -19.64
C VAL A 311 -15.98 -6.51 -19.07
N PHE A 312 -16.65 -6.14 -18.00
CA PHE A 312 -17.71 -6.91 -17.33
C PHE A 312 -19.05 -6.24 -17.55
N LEU A 313 -19.94 -6.90 -18.27
CA LEU A 313 -21.26 -6.42 -18.63
C LEU A 313 -22.33 -7.16 -17.84
N GLY A 314 -23.19 -6.47 -17.14
CA GLY A 314 -24.34 -7.11 -16.47
C GLY A 314 -24.98 -6.22 -15.41
N ASN A 315 -26.18 -6.61 -15.00
CA ASN A 315 -26.98 -5.92 -13.99
C ASN A 315 -26.35 -5.98 -12.57
N PRO A 316 -26.88 -5.18 -11.61
CA PRO A 316 -26.40 -5.24 -10.23
C PRO A 316 -26.57 -6.62 -9.61
N GLY A 317 -25.60 -7.04 -8.79
CA GLY A 317 -25.67 -8.28 -8.03
C GLY A 317 -25.54 -9.56 -8.86
N THR A 318 -25.04 -9.51 -10.09
CA THR A 318 -24.78 -10.67 -10.94
C THR A 318 -23.42 -11.34 -10.69
N GLY A 319 -22.62 -10.85 -9.72
CA GLY A 319 -21.37 -11.49 -9.31
C GLY A 319 -20.09 -10.90 -9.93
N LYS A 320 -20.14 -9.75 -10.62
CA LYS A 320 -18.97 -9.12 -11.27
C LYS A 320 -17.76 -8.99 -10.34
N THR A 321 -17.92 -8.35 -9.20
CA THR A 321 -16.82 -8.15 -8.23
C THR A 321 -16.31 -9.48 -7.64
N THR A 322 -17.20 -10.45 -7.41
CA THR A 322 -16.83 -11.79 -6.93
C THR A 322 -15.92 -12.50 -7.93
N VAL A 323 -16.28 -12.44 -9.20
CA VAL A 323 -15.47 -13.03 -10.29
C VAL A 323 -14.16 -12.28 -10.46
N ALA A 324 -14.15 -10.95 -10.34
CA ALA A 324 -12.91 -10.16 -10.39
C ALA A 324 -11.89 -10.63 -9.34
N ARG A 325 -12.33 -10.90 -8.09
CA ARG A 325 -11.47 -11.47 -7.02
C ARG A 325 -10.92 -12.86 -7.36
N ILE A 326 -11.70 -13.69 -8.02
CA ILE A 326 -11.26 -15.01 -8.48
C ILE A 326 -10.21 -14.86 -9.60
N ILE A 327 -10.41 -13.93 -10.54
CA ILE A 327 -9.46 -13.66 -11.63
C ILE A 327 -8.11 -13.18 -11.07
N VAL A 328 -8.10 -12.36 -10.02
CA VAL A 328 -6.84 -11.98 -9.35
C VAL A 328 -6.06 -13.23 -8.95
N GLY A 329 -6.71 -14.16 -8.24
CA GLY A 329 -6.06 -15.40 -7.81
C GLY A 329 -5.57 -16.25 -8.99
N ILE A 330 -6.34 -16.35 -10.07
CA ILE A 330 -5.96 -17.07 -11.29
C ILE A 330 -4.72 -16.43 -11.93
N LEU A 331 -4.75 -15.12 -12.19
CA LEU A 331 -3.66 -14.42 -12.87
C LEU A 331 -2.38 -14.40 -12.05
N TYR A 332 -2.51 -14.29 -10.73
CA TYR A 332 -1.40 -14.35 -9.79
C TYR A 332 -0.73 -15.74 -9.81
N ASN A 333 -1.50 -16.82 -9.64
CA ASN A 333 -0.97 -18.20 -9.71
C ASN A 333 -0.31 -18.52 -11.05
N LEU A 334 -0.83 -17.95 -12.12
CA LEU A 334 -0.23 -18.09 -13.45
C LEU A 334 0.96 -17.14 -13.67
N GLY A 335 1.27 -16.24 -12.72
CA GLY A 335 2.40 -15.31 -12.80
C GLY A 335 2.24 -14.22 -13.86
N TYR A 336 0.99 -13.85 -14.21
CA TYR A 336 0.69 -12.73 -15.10
C TYR A 336 0.56 -11.40 -14.36
N ILE A 337 0.30 -11.45 -13.06
CA ILE A 337 0.40 -10.32 -12.14
C ILE A 337 1.32 -10.71 -10.98
N LYS A 338 1.97 -9.72 -10.40
CA LYS A 338 3.00 -9.92 -9.36
C LYS A 338 2.43 -9.99 -7.95
N GLN A 339 1.23 -9.44 -7.74
CA GLN A 339 0.57 -9.32 -6.44
C GLN A 339 -0.86 -9.85 -6.53
N ASN A 340 -1.30 -10.56 -5.51
CA ASN A 340 -2.69 -11.03 -5.38
C ASN A 340 -3.59 -9.88 -4.88
N LYS A 341 -3.67 -8.80 -5.70
CA LYS A 341 -4.26 -7.53 -5.30
C LYS A 341 -5.35 -7.07 -6.26
N LEU A 342 -6.49 -6.64 -5.71
CA LEU A 342 -7.60 -5.99 -6.42
C LEU A 342 -7.84 -4.59 -5.83
N ILE A 343 -7.64 -3.56 -6.61
CA ILE A 343 -8.02 -2.19 -6.25
C ILE A 343 -9.37 -1.88 -6.89
N GLU A 344 -10.41 -1.77 -6.05
CA GLU A 344 -11.77 -1.46 -6.46
C GLU A 344 -12.00 0.05 -6.35
N VAL A 345 -12.42 0.68 -7.44
CA VAL A 345 -12.70 2.12 -7.51
C VAL A 345 -13.96 2.39 -8.32
N SER A 346 -14.53 3.57 -8.10
CA SER A 346 -15.62 4.15 -8.90
C SER A 346 -15.10 5.37 -9.69
N SER A 347 -15.93 5.94 -10.57
CA SER A 347 -15.58 7.15 -11.30
C SER A 347 -15.17 8.33 -10.40
N LYS A 348 -15.76 8.44 -9.21
CA LYS A 348 -15.44 9.50 -8.23
C LYS A 348 -14.02 9.41 -7.67
N ASP A 349 -13.47 8.22 -7.62
CA ASP A 349 -12.13 7.97 -7.12
C ASP A 349 -11.06 8.37 -8.15
N LEU A 350 -11.45 8.44 -9.43
CA LEU A 350 -10.58 8.78 -10.56
C LEU A 350 -10.62 10.26 -10.92
N VAL A 351 -11.80 10.89 -10.83
CA VAL A 351 -12.01 12.27 -11.27
C VAL A 351 -11.86 13.25 -10.12
N ALA A 352 -11.15 14.34 -10.34
CA ALA A 352 -11.00 15.43 -9.37
C ALA A 352 -12.05 16.54 -9.58
N GLU A 353 -12.20 17.41 -8.58
CA GLU A 353 -13.15 18.54 -8.63
C GLU A 353 -12.55 19.78 -9.29
N TYR A 354 -11.22 19.86 -9.44
CA TYR A 354 -10.53 21.04 -9.97
C TYR A 354 -9.73 20.73 -11.25
N VAL A 355 -9.55 21.76 -12.08
CA VAL A 355 -8.79 21.68 -13.35
C VAL A 355 -7.36 21.20 -13.09
N GLY A 356 -6.86 20.27 -13.91
CA GLY A 356 -5.47 19.78 -13.85
C GLY A 356 -5.18 18.78 -12.74
N GLN A 357 -6.16 18.41 -11.88
CA GLN A 357 -5.95 17.46 -10.79
C GLN A 357 -6.44 16.04 -11.14
N THR A 358 -7.16 15.86 -12.23
CA THR A 358 -7.73 14.55 -12.58
C THR A 358 -6.66 13.56 -13.03
N ALA A 359 -5.73 13.96 -13.89
CA ALA A 359 -4.68 13.06 -14.36
C ALA A 359 -3.77 12.59 -13.21
N PRO A 360 -3.26 13.46 -12.31
CA PRO A 360 -2.50 13.02 -11.13
C PRO A 360 -3.31 12.10 -10.21
N LYS A 361 -4.58 12.42 -9.93
CA LYS A 361 -5.45 11.58 -9.10
C LYS A 361 -5.67 10.20 -9.71
N THR A 362 -5.97 10.15 -11.00
CA THR A 362 -6.13 8.89 -11.75
C THR A 362 -4.83 8.09 -11.72
N MET A 363 -3.68 8.75 -11.91
CA MET A 363 -2.37 8.09 -11.91
C MET A 363 -2.02 7.51 -10.54
N ALA A 364 -2.30 8.21 -9.45
CA ALA A 364 -2.12 7.68 -8.09
C ALA A 364 -2.95 6.41 -7.82
N VAL A 365 -4.17 6.32 -8.41
CA VAL A 365 -4.98 5.09 -8.34
C VAL A 365 -4.36 3.97 -9.16
N VAL A 366 -3.86 4.28 -10.37
CA VAL A 366 -3.15 3.32 -11.23
C VAL A 366 -1.91 2.77 -10.53
N GLU A 367 -1.08 3.63 -9.94
CA GLU A 367 0.14 3.25 -9.19
C GLU A 367 -0.17 2.31 -8.03
N ARG A 368 -1.24 2.58 -7.29
CA ARG A 368 -1.71 1.67 -6.23
C ARG A 368 -2.13 0.30 -6.76
N ALA A 369 -2.54 0.19 -8.02
CA ALA A 369 -2.98 -1.05 -8.64
C ALA A 369 -1.86 -1.79 -9.40
N LEU A 370 -0.68 -1.17 -9.56
CA LEU A 370 0.44 -1.82 -10.24
C LEU A 370 0.80 -3.16 -9.59
N GLY A 371 1.14 -4.11 -10.41
CA GLY A 371 1.39 -5.50 -9.99
C GLY A 371 0.12 -6.35 -9.82
N GLY A 372 -1.07 -5.75 -9.87
CA GLY A 372 -2.35 -6.40 -9.63
C GLY A 372 -3.43 -6.03 -10.64
N ILE A 373 -4.67 -5.91 -10.17
CA ILE A 373 -5.85 -5.57 -10.97
C ILE A 373 -6.49 -4.29 -10.47
N LEU A 374 -6.76 -3.35 -11.39
CA LEU A 374 -7.61 -2.18 -11.18
C LEU A 374 -9.03 -2.51 -11.66
N PHE A 375 -9.99 -2.54 -10.74
CA PHE A 375 -11.41 -2.77 -11.04
C PHE A 375 -12.17 -1.46 -10.94
N VAL A 376 -12.64 -0.97 -12.08
CA VAL A 376 -13.41 0.28 -12.18
C VAL A 376 -14.89 -0.08 -12.27
N ASP A 377 -15.61 0.05 -11.15
CA ASP A 377 -17.06 -0.20 -11.14
C ASP A 377 -17.83 1.00 -11.65
N GLU A 378 -18.98 0.74 -12.25
CA GLU A 378 -19.81 1.76 -12.89
C GLU A 378 -19.02 2.66 -13.87
N ALA A 379 -18.08 2.06 -14.64
CA ALA A 379 -17.15 2.78 -15.51
C ALA A 379 -17.85 3.68 -16.53
N TYR A 380 -19.09 3.40 -16.88
CA TYR A 380 -19.93 4.24 -17.75
C TYR A 380 -20.14 5.66 -17.17
N ALA A 381 -19.98 5.85 -15.87
CA ALA A 381 -20.05 7.18 -15.26
C ALA A 381 -18.88 8.10 -15.66
N LEU A 382 -17.82 7.55 -16.26
CA LEU A 382 -16.76 8.29 -16.92
C LEU A 382 -17.14 8.76 -18.33
N ALA A 383 -18.26 8.26 -18.91
CA ALA A 383 -18.70 8.75 -20.22
C ALA A 383 -19.14 10.22 -20.11
N SER A 384 -18.61 11.06 -21.00
CA SER A 384 -19.01 12.46 -21.08
C SER A 384 -20.38 12.56 -21.73
N VAL A 385 -21.41 12.92 -20.95
CA VAL A 385 -22.74 13.25 -21.47
C VAL A 385 -22.81 14.74 -21.73
N GLY A 386 -22.48 15.13 -22.99
CA GLY A 386 -22.54 16.52 -23.43
C GLY A 386 -21.23 17.30 -23.23
N ASN A 387 -21.10 18.42 -23.93
CA ASN A 387 -19.89 19.26 -24.16
C ASN A 387 -19.21 19.88 -22.91
N GLN A 388 -19.32 19.34 -21.69
CA GLN A 388 -18.88 20.04 -20.49
C GLN A 388 -17.99 19.25 -19.50
N ASN A 389 -17.61 17.99 -19.75
CA ASN A 389 -16.82 17.25 -18.77
C ASN A 389 -15.42 16.87 -19.29
N SER A 390 -14.54 17.86 -19.48
CA SER A 390 -13.12 17.67 -19.79
C SER A 390 -12.38 16.79 -18.75
N TYR A 391 -12.83 16.75 -17.51
CA TYR A 391 -12.24 15.95 -16.43
C TYR A 391 -12.39 14.43 -16.63
N ASN A 392 -13.57 13.98 -17.08
CA ASN A 392 -13.79 12.58 -17.39
C ASN A 392 -12.92 12.11 -18.56
N ASP A 393 -12.80 12.97 -19.60
CA ASP A 393 -11.95 12.67 -20.76
C ASP A 393 -10.47 12.59 -20.37
N GLU A 394 -10.02 13.44 -19.41
CA GLU A 394 -8.66 13.41 -18.86
C GLU A 394 -8.39 12.11 -18.09
N ALA A 395 -9.34 11.65 -17.25
CA ALA A 395 -9.24 10.37 -16.55
C ALA A 395 -9.16 9.20 -17.53
N ILE A 396 -10.02 9.19 -18.57
CA ILE A 396 -10.03 8.14 -19.59
C ILE A 396 -8.70 8.13 -20.37
N ALA A 397 -8.20 9.29 -20.78
CA ALA A 397 -6.92 9.40 -21.49
C ALA A 397 -5.75 8.86 -20.64
N THR A 398 -5.75 9.19 -19.35
CA THR A 398 -4.75 8.70 -18.39
C THR A 398 -4.84 7.17 -18.23
N LEU A 399 -6.05 6.61 -18.10
CA LEU A 399 -6.25 5.16 -18.03
C LEU A 399 -5.80 4.46 -19.31
N ILE A 400 -6.15 4.99 -20.49
CA ILE A 400 -5.73 4.42 -21.79
C ILE A 400 -4.21 4.39 -21.90
N LYS A 401 -3.54 5.48 -21.50
CA LYS A 401 -2.08 5.54 -21.47
C LYS A 401 -1.51 4.50 -20.49
N ALA A 402 -2.04 4.43 -19.29
CA ALA A 402 -1.60 3.46 -18.27
C ALA A 402 -1.78 1.99 -18.72
N MET A 403 -2.89 1.67 -19.39
CA MET A 403 -3.13 0.33 -19.96
C MET A 403 -2.10 -0.07 -21.00
N GLU A 404 -1.49 0.87 -21.73
CA GLU A 404 -0.42 0.61 -22.67
C GLU A 404 0.94 0.53 -21.99
N ASP A 405 1.27 1.57 -21.19
CA ASP A 405 2.58 1.72 -20.57
C ASP A 405 2.87 0.61 -19.55
N TYR A 406 1.84 0.15 -18.82
CA TYR A 406 1.95 -0.88 -17.78
C TYR A 406 1.30 -2.22 -18.14
N ARG A 407 1.07 -2.51 -19.42
CA ARG A 407 0.35 -3.72 -19.89
C ARG A 407 0.88 -5.05 -19.34
N ASP A 408 2.17 -5.11 -18.99
CA ASP A 408 2.81 -6.30 -18.43
C ASP A 408 2.79 -6.32 -16.88
N ASN A 409 2.26 -5.28 -16.23
CA ASN A 409 2.24 -5.13 -14.78
C ASN A 409 0.89 -4.61 -14.22
N LEU A 410 -0.12 -4.42 -15.07
CA LEU A 410 -1.43 -3.93 -14.69
C LEU A 410 -2.51 -4.59 -15.53
N VAL A 411 -3.56 -5.07 -14.90
CA VAL A 411 -4.79 -5.47 -15.57
C VAL A 411 -5.90 -4.50 -15.17
N VAL A 412 -6.63 -3.95 -16.14
CA VAL A 412 -7.77 -3.07 -15.89
C VAL A 412 -9.06 -3.82 -16.26
N ILE A 413 -10.02 -3.80 -15.34
CA ILE A 413 -11.37 -4.36 -15.55
C ILE A 413 -12.37 -3.21 -15.44
N PHE A 414 -13.07 -2.90 -16.52
CA PHE A 414 -14.19 -1.97 -16.52
C PHE A 414 -15.49 -2.73 -16.32
N ALA A 415 -16.28 -2.37 -15.32
CA ALA A 415 -17.53 -3.03 -15.00
C ALA A 415 -18.72 -2.05 -15.03
N GLY A 416 -19.89 -2.53 -15.42
CA GLY A 416 -21.11 -1.73 -15.38
C GLY A 416 -22.29 -2.40 -16.06
N TYR A 417 -23.40 -1.66 -16.20
CA TYR A 417 -24.62 -2.15 -16.84
C TYR A 417 -24.43 -2.26 -18.35
N THR A 418 -24.97 -3.33 -18.92
CA THR A 418 -24.70 -3.68 -20.32
C THR A 418 -24.96 -2.54 -21.31
N LYS A 419 -26.10 -1.85 -21.19
CA LYS A 419 -26.47 -0.77 -22.13
C LYS A 419 -25.58 0.46 -21.97
N GLU A 420 -25.34 0.87 -20.74
CA GLU A 420 -24.54 2.03 -20.40
C GLU A 420 -23.06 1.80 -20.76
N MET A 421 -22.57 0.58 -20.49
CA MET A 421 -21.21 0.20 -20.87
C MET A 421 -21.02 0.12 -22.38
N GLN A 422 -22.04 -0.34 -23.14
CA GLN A 422 -21.95 -0.33 -24.60
C GLN A 422 -21.77 1.12 -25.13
N ALA A 423 -22.57 2.05 -24.61
CA ALA A 423 -22.44 3.47 -24.99
C ALA A 423 -21.07 4.06 -24.57
N PHE A 424 -20.53 3.68 -23.42
CA PHE A 424 -19.20 4.05 -22.96
C PHE A 424 -18.10 3.54 -23.90
N LEU A 425 -18.18 2.29 -24.32
CA LEU A 425 -17.20 1.67 -25.22
C LEU A 425 -17.31 2.28 -26.65
N ASP A 426 -18.53 2.50 -27.16
CA ASP A 426 -18.73 3.10 -28.48
C ASP A 426 -18.14 4.51 -28.56
N SER A 427 -18.11 5.26 -27.47
CA SER A 427 -17.50 6.58 -27.37
C SER A 427 -15.98 6.58 -27.14
N ASN A 428 -15.38 5.43 -26.81
CA ASN A 428 -13.98 5.34 -26.39
C ASN A 428 -13.21 4.23 -27.15
N SER A 429 -12.96 4.43 -28.42
CA SER A 429 -12.25 3.46 -29.29
C SER A 429 -10.85 3.10 -28.77
N GLY A 430 -10.19 4.02 -28.02
CA GLY A 430 -8.90 3.76 -27.37
C GLY A 430 -8.98 2.69 -26.29
N ILE A 431 -10.08 2.63 -25.52
CA ILE A 431 -10.32 1.55 -24.56
C ILE A 431 -10.60 0.25 -25.31
N VAL A 432 -11.52 0.28 -26.29
CA VAL A 432 -11.93 -0.91 -27.04
C VAL A 432 -10.74 -1.64 -27.65
N SER A 433 -9.79 -0.90 -28.25
CA SER A 433 -8.60 -1.48 -28.88
C SER A 433 -7.66 -2.19 -27.89
N ARG A 434 -7.81 -1.94 -26.58
CA ARG A 434 -6.99 -2.51 -25.49
C ARG A 434 -7.75 -3.55 -24.66
N ILE A 435 -9.03 -3.79 -24.92
CA ILE A 435 -9.78 -4.87 -24.27
C ILE A 435 -9.49 -6.20 -24.95
N GLY A 436 -9.06 -7.18 -24.18
CA GLY A 436 -8.86 -8.54 -24.66
C GLY A 436 -10.07 -9.45 -24.45
N TYR A 437 -10.81 -9.23 -23.37
CA TYR A 437 -11.94 -10.09 -22.98
C TYR A 437 -13.15 -9.28 -22.56
N THR A 438 -14.32 -9.73 -23.01
CA THR A 438 -15.63 -9.23 -22.55
C THR A 438 -16.36 -10.36 -21.87
N LEU A 439 -16.72 -10.19 -20.60
CA LEU A 439 -17.48 -11.17 -19.80
C LEU A 439 -18.88 -10.64 -19.59
N GLU A 440 -19.88 -11.43 -20.03
CA GLU A 440 -21.29 -11.12 -19.87
C GLU A 440 -21.87 -11.87 -18.66
N PHE A 441 -22.44 -11.11 -17.75
CA PHE A 441 -23.08 -11.58 -16.55
C PHE A 441 -24.58 -11.51 -16.71
N ASP A 442 -25.18 -12.64 -17.13
CA ASP A 442 -26.63 -12.74 -17.28
C ASP A 442 -27.31 -12.63 -15.91
N ASP A 443 -28.57 -12.18 -15.92
CA ASP A 443 -29.40 -12.21 -14.72
C ASP A 443 -29.64 -13.64 -14.29
N TYR A 444 -29.67 -13.87 -12.98
CA TYR A 444 -29.95 -15.19 -12.42
C TYR A 444 -31.38 -15.62 -12.68
N THR A 445 -31.57 -16.90 -12.97
CA THR A 445 -32.86 -17.53 -12.99
C THR A 445 -33.43 -17.64 -11.56
N GLU A 446 -34.72 -17.87 -11.45
CA GLU A 446 -35.38 -18.07 -10.14
C GLU A 446 -34.72 -19.22 -9.34
N ASP A 447 -34.43 -20.33 -10.01
CA ASP A 447 -33.80 -21.49 -9.36
C ASP A 447 -32.37 -21.19 -8.88
N GLU A 448 -31.61 -20.38 -9.63
CA GLU A 448 -30.27 -19.92 -9.22
C GLU A 448 -30.33 -18.98 -8.02
N LEU A 449 -31.29 -18.06 -8.00
CA LEU A 449 -31.50 -17.17 -6.84
C LEU A 449 -31.86 -17.94 -5.57
N VAL A 450 -32.71 -18.99 -5.71
CA VAL A 450 -33.01 -19.88 -4.59
C VAL A 450 -31.77 -20.62 -4.12
N LYS A 451 -30.96 -21.18 -5.02
CA LYS A 451 -29.69 -21.83 -4.66
C LYS A 451 -28.71 -20.91 -3.97
N ILE A 452 -28.64 -19.63 -4.40
CA ILE A 452 -27.79 -18.60 -3.75
C ILE A 452 -28.25 -18.38 -2.31
N PHE A 453 -29.58 -18.27 -2.07
CA PHE A 453 -30.15 -18.13 -0.73
C PHE A 453 -29.87 -19.36 0.14
N GLU A 454 -30.11 -20.55 -0.38
CA GLU A 454 -29.80 -21.81 0.30
C GLU A 454 -28.33 -21.91 0.69
N GLY A 455 -27.43 -21.50 -0.22
CA GLY A 455 -26.00 -21.44 0.05
C GLY A 455 -25.64 -20.48 1.19
N MET A 456 -26.25 -19.28 1.23
CA MET A 456 -26.04 -18.32 2.32
C MET A 456 -26.53 -18.87 3.66
N MET A 457 -27.74 -19.45 3.70
CA MET A 457 -28.32 -20.06 4.91
C MET A 457 -27.49 -21.24 5.42
N LYS A 458 -27.04 -22.11 4.51
CA LYS A 458 -26.19 -23.26 4.84
C LYS A 458 -24.85 -22.85 5.41
N LYS A 459 -24.20 -21.85 4.82
CA LYS A 459 -22.92 -21.26 5.34
C LYS A 459 -23.10 -20.69 6.75
N ALA A 460 -24.26 -20.10 7.03
CA ALA A 460 -24.60 -19.60 8.37
C ALA A 460 -25.06 -20.70 9.36
N GLY A 461 -25.12 -21.94 8.94
CA GLY A 461 -25.51 -23.08 9.78
C GLY A 461 -27.02 -23.25 9.99
N PHE A 462 -27.84 -22.60 9.15
CA PHE A 462 -29.29 -22.75 9.17
C PHE A 462 -29.77 -23.89 8.25
N VAL A 463 -30.92 -24.44 8.58
CA VAL A 463 -31.63 -25.46 7.79
C VAL A 463 -32.97 -24.89 7.33
N LEU A 464 -33.19 -24.89 6.02
CA LEU A 464 -34.43 -24.41 5.43
C LEU A 464 -35.50 -25.53 5.37
N LYS A 465 -36.73 -25.18 5.68
CA LYS A 465 -37.88 -26.06 5.37
C LYS A 465 -38.40 -25.77 3.96
N ASP A 466 -39.01 -26.74 3.33
CA ASP A 466 -39.58 -26.64 1.97
C ASP A 466 -40.59 -25.49 1.84
N GLU A 467 -41.36 -25.23 2.89
CA GLU A 467 -42.31 -24.11 2.95
C GLU A 467 -41.61 -22.73 2.94
N ALA A 468 -40.38 -22.62 3.48
CA ALA A 468 -39.59 -21.42 3.43
C ALA A 468 -39.06 -21.17 2.00
N ILE A 469 -38.63 -22.24 1.32
CA ILE A 469 -38.20 -22.18 -0.08
C ILE A 469 -39.35 -21.75 -0.99
N THR A 470 -40.54 -22.31 -0.75
CA THR A 470 -41.77 -21.94 -1.49
C THR A 470 -42.06 -20.44 -1.33
N ARG A 471 -42.00 -19.93 -0.09
CA ARG A 471 -42.22 -18.50 0.19
C ARG A 471 -41.16 -17.61 -0.45
N LEU A 472 -39.91 -18.03 -0.45
CA LEU A 472 -38.82 -17.31 -1.13
C LEU A 472 -39.12 -17.21 -2.64
N ARG A 473 -39.56 -18.29 -3.29
CA ARG A 473 -39.93 -18.27 -4.71
C ARG A 473 -41.05 -17.30 -5.02
N GLU A 474 -42.08 -17.24 -4.16
CA GLU A 474 -43.16 -16.25 -4.29
C GLU A 474 -42.59 -14.82 -4.28
N ILE A 475 -41.75 -14.51 -3.30
CA ILE A 475 -41.13 -13.19 -3.16
C ILE A 475 -40.22 -12.84 -4.37
N ILE A 476 -39.44 -13.79 -4.85
CA ILE A 476 -38.59 -13.56 -6.05
C ILE A 476 -39.46 -13.27 -7.26
N LYS A 477 -40.55 -14.02 -7.47
CA LYS A 477 -41.49 -13.78 -8.59
C LYS A 477 -42.18 -12.44 -8.51
N GLU A 478 -42.56 -11.99 -7.33
CA GLU A 478 -43.20 -10.69 -7.11
C GLU A 478 -42.28 -9.51 -7.51
N HIS A 479 -40.95 -9.66 -7.39
CA HIS A 479 -40.00 -8.57 -7.59
C HIS A 479 -39.08 -8.73 -8.82
N LYS A 480 -39.05 -9.90 -9.47
CA LYS A 480 -38.10 -10.19 -10.55
C LYS A 480 -38.25 -9.25 -11.76
N ASP A 481 -39.45 -8.78 -12.01
CA ASP A 481 -39.73 -7.86 -13.13
C ASP A 481 -39.58 -6.39 -12.77
N ASP A 482 -39.16 -6.09 -11.55
CA ASP A 482 -38.88 -4.72 -11.11
C ASP A 482 -37.70 -4.15 -11.89
N LYS A 483 -37.81 -2.90 -12.33
CA LYS A 483 -36.81 -2.21 -13.18
C LYS A 483 -35.41 -2.20 -12.56
N ASN A 484 -35.31 -2.28 -11.23
CA ASN A 484 -34.06 -2.23 -10.48
C ASN A 484 -33.80 -3.53 -9.71
N PHE A 485 -34.25 -4.66 -10.21
CA PHE A 485 -34.03 -5.94 -9.55
C PHE A 485 -32.54 -6.23 -9.35
N GLY A 486 -32.14 -6.42 -8.12
CA GLY A 486 -30.73 -6.50 -7.71
C GLY A 486 -30.14 -7.92 -7.69
N ASN A 487 -30.76 -8.92 -8.33
CA ASN A 487 -30.25 -10.29 -8.42
C ASN A 487 -29.81 -10.86 -7.04
N ALA A 488 -28.57 -11.31 -6.89
CA ALA A 488 -28.06 -11.84 -5.63
C ALA A 488 -28.01 -10.78 -4.50
N ARG A 489 -27.97 -9.46 -4.81
CA ARG A 489 -28.09 -8.41 -3.79
C ARG A 489 -29.49 -8.38 -3.21
N PHE A 490 -30.52 -8.55 -4.04
CA PHE A 490 -31.92 -8.72 -3.57
C PHE A 490 -32.04 -9.94 -2.65
N VAL A 491 -31.54 -11.09 -3.08
CA VAL A 491 -31.53 -12.32 -2.27
C VAL A 491 -30.80 -12.14 -0.94
N ARG A 492 -29.69 -11.43 -0.93
CA ARG A 492 -28.96 -11.08 0.31
C ARG A 492 -29.81 -10.24 1.26
N ASN A 493 -30.52 -9.25 0.75
CA ASN A 493 -31.42 -8.44 1.57
C ASN A 493 -32.55 -9.30 2.19
N VAL A 494 -33.13 -10.21 1.42
CA VAL A 494 -34.13 -11.18 1.95
C VAL A 494 -33.51 -12.07 3.01
N TYR A 495 -32.28 -12.56 2.79
CA TYR A 495 -31.53 -13.36 3.76
C TYR A 495 -31.33 -12.63 5.09
N GLU A 496 -30.80 -11.41 5.05
CA GLU A 496 -30.53 -10.61 6.26
C GLU A 496 -31.80 -10.34 7.05
N LYS A 497 -32.88 -9.94 6.37
CA LYS A 497 -34.20 -9.72 7.00
C LYS A 497 -34.79 -10.99 7.58
N SER A 498 -34.65 -12.11 6.89
CA SER A 498 -35.13 -13.40 7.36
C SER A 498 -34.43 -13.85 8.64
N ILE A 499 -33.12 -13.61 8.77
CA ILE A 499 -32.40 -13.92 10.01
C ILE A 499 -32.89 -13.04 11.16
N VAL A 500 -33.08 -11.73 10.94
CA VAL A 500 -33.58 -10.81 11.97
C VAL A 500 -34.97 -11.25 12.44
N LYS A 501 -35.86 -11.60 11.50
CA LYS A 501 -37.21 -12.06 11.81
C LYS A 501 -37.21 -13.40 12.56
N HIS A 502 -36.37 -14.34 12.11
CA HIS A 502 -36.18 -15.63 12.79
C HIS A 502 -35.71 -15.42 14.23
N ALA A 503 -34.70 -14.57 14.47
CA ALA A 503 -34.20 -14.25 15.80
C ALA A 503 -35.31 -13.76 16.73
N SER A 504 -36.25 -12.94 16.22
CA SER A 504 -37.42 -12.46 16.97
C SER A 504 -38.42 -13.59 17.26
N ASN A 505 -38.65 -14.51 16.30
CA ASN A 505 -39.59 -15.61 16.43
C ASN A 505 -39.11 -16.69 17.42
N VAL A 506 -37.80 -16.85 17.60
CA VAL A 506 -37.20 -17.92 18.43
C VAL A 506 -36.57 -17.42 19.74
N LYS A 507 -36.68 -16.13 20.07
CA LYS A 507 -35.99 -15.52 21.21
C LYS A 507 -36.27 -16.23 22.55
N ASP A 508 -37.48 -16.81 22.73
CA ASP A 508 -37.89 -17.51 23.93
C ASP A 508 -37.68 -19.05 23.82
N LYS A 509 -37.14 -19.55 22.72
CA LYS A 509 -36.90 -20.95 22.47
C LYS A 509 -35.49 -21.36 22.89
N LYS A 510 -35.34 -22.55 23.50
CA LYS A 510 -34.04 -23.07 23.97
C LYS A 510 -33.57 -24.30 23.18
N ARG A 511 -34.41 -24.87 22.33
CA ARG A 511 -34.06 -26.08 21.58
C ARG A 511 -33.21 -25.72 20.35
N ARG A 512 -32.07 -26.34 20.22
CA ARG A 512 -31.06 -26.06 19.17
C ARG A 512 -31.59 -26.31 17.76
N ASP A 513 -32.44 -27.30 17.56
CA ASP A 513 -33.07 -27.58 16.29
C ASP A 513 -33.99 -26.44 15.83
N ILE A 514 -34.78 -25.85 16.77
CA ILE A 514 -35.65 -24.71 16.49
C ILE A 514 -34.82 -23.46 16.14
N LEU A 515 -33.73 -23.22 16.88
CA LEU A 515 -32.83 -22.07 16.65
C LEU A 515 -32.12 -22.08 15.29
N ARG A 516 -32.05 -23.27 14.65
CA ARG A 516 -31.37 -23.43 13.36
C ARG A 516 -32.31 -23.64 12.18
N THR A 517 -33.63 -23.79 12.43
CA THR A 517 -34.58 -24.12 11.38
C THR A 517 -35.37 -22.89 10.95
N ILE A 518 -35.19 -22.50 9.70
CA ILE A 518 -35.92 -21.40 9.05
C ILE A 518 -37.25 -21.94 8.49
N THR A 519 -38.33 -21.27 8.83
CA THR A 519 -39.70 -21.60 8.40
C THR A 519 -40.26 -20.53 7.47
N LYS A 520 -41.45 -20.73 6.93
CA LYS A 520 -42.15 -19.78 6.06
C LYS A 520 -42.34 -18.41 6.73
N GLU A 521 -42.61 -18.39 8.04
CA GLU A 521 -42.87 -17.19 8.83
C GLU A 521 -41.62 -16.33 8.99
N ASP A 522 -40.45 -16.94 8.85
CA ASP A 522 -39.16 -16.24 8.96
C ASP A 522 -38.78 -15.51 7.67
N ILE A 523 -39.27 -15.97 6.51
CA ILE A 523 -38.98 -15.36 5.22
C ILE A 523 -39.77 -14.05 5.06
N SER A 524 -39.04 -12.93 4.95
CA SER A 524 -39.61 -11.59 4.92
C SER A 524 -39.16 -10.78 3.74
N SER A 525 -40.12 -10.09 3.11
CA SER A 525 -39.90 -9.09 2.06
C SER A 525 -40.27 -7.67 2.53
N GLU A 526 -40.49 -7.45 3.82
CA GLU A 526 -40.86 -6.13 4.34
C GLU A 526 -39.73 -5.11 4.14
N ASN A 527 -40.06 -4.00 3.48
CA ASN A 527 -39.11 -2.92 3.17
C ASN A 527 -37.89 -3.37 2.31
N LEU A 528 -38.11 -4.20 1.31
CA LEU A 528 -37.11 -4.56 0.29
C LEU A 528 -36.84 -3.42 -0.69
#